data_a2fc7d0f203452b84c5bd9bad249a222
#
_entry.id   a2fc7d0f203452b84c5bd9bad249a222
#
_cell.length_a   1.000
_cell.length_b   1.000
_cell.length_c   1.000
_cell.angle_alpha   90.00
_cell.angle_beta   90.00
_cell.angle_gamma   90.00
#
_symmetry.space_group_name_H-M   'P 1'
#
loop_
_entity.id
_entity.type
_entity.pdbx_description
1 polymer ?
#
loop_
_entity_poly.entity_id
_entity_poly.type
_entity_poly.pdbx_seq_one_letter_code
_entity_poly.pdbx_strand_id
1 'polypeptide(L)'
;MQARFEHLFTTEKALLPIKNHVDLNMFGSLPLELYWVTKDERYKEVGLPYADTQWEVPEDAKPEEKAWAEKGYSWQTRLWIDDMYMITIVQTHAYKVTNDSKYIDRAAKEMVMYLDELQRPNGLFYHAPDVPFYWGRGNGWMAAGMAELLRYLPKNHKDRPRIMEGYLTMMKSLKEYQNPEGLWNQLLDDPECWTETSGSAMFTFAFITGVKNGWLDAKEYAPAARKAWMALVNYLTEKNQVREICVGTNKKNDKQYYYDRPRRTGDFHAQGPYLWCVVALMEK
;
A
#
# COMPACT_ATOMS: atom_id res chain seq x y z
N MET A 1 -1.83 7.53 -19.97
CA MET A 1 -2.47 7.93 -18.69
C MET A 1 -2.94 9.38 -18.75
N GLN A 2 -2.07 10.35 -18.99
CA GLN A 2 -2.42 11.79 -19.07
C GLN A 2 -3.59 12.06 -20.02
N ALA A 3 -3.53 11.62 -21.28
CA ALA A 3 -4.62 11.81 -22.26
C ALA A 3 -5.97 11.23 -21.78
N ARG A 4 -5.96 10.11 -21.04
CA ARG A 4 -7.19 9.56 -20.47
C ARG A 4 -7.70 10.39 -19.28
N PHE A 5 -6.81 10.98 -18.49
CA PHE A 5 -7.19 11.82 -17.37
C PHE A 5 -7.85 13.15 -17.79
N GLU A 6 -7.49 13.69 -18.96
CA GLU A 6 -8.09 14.93 -19.50
C GLU A 6 -9.61 14.85 -19.61
N HIS A 7 -10.18 13.68 -19.87
CA HIS A 7 -11.62 13.47 -19.90
C HIS A 7 -12.30 13.72 -18.54
N LEU A 8 -11.57 13.52 -17.44
CA LEU A 8 -12.07 13.79 -16.08
C LEU A 8 -12.19 15.29 -15.76
N PHE A 9 -11.52 16.16 -16.53
CA PHE A 9 -11.72 17.61 -16.44
C PHE A 9 -12.94 18.11 -17.24
N THR A 10 -13.43 17.32 -18.18
CA THR A 10 -14.43 17.72 -19.16
C THR A 10 -15.66 16.80 -19.16
N THR A 11 -15.70 15.85 -20.08
CA THR A 11 -16.88 14.99 -20.36
C THR A 11 -17.15 13.95 -19.27
N GLU A 12 -16.15 13.57 -18.50
CA GLU A 12 -16.22 12.51 -17.46
C GLU A 12 -16.04 13.03 -16.04
N LYS A 13 -16.22 14.32 -15.81
CA LYS A 13 -16.06 14.94 -14.49
C LYS A 13 -16.92 14.26 -13.40
N ALA A 14 -18.10 13.76 -13.77
CA ALA A 14 -18.98 13.03 -12.87
C ALA A 14 -18.42 11.65 -12.40
N LEU A 15 -17.35 11.14 -13.04
CA LEU A 15 -16.68 9.91 -12.62
C LEU A 15 -15.61 10.14 -11.55
N LEU A 16 -15.32 11.38 -11.17
CA LEU A 16 -14.40 11.66 -10.06
C LEU A 16 -14.98 11.04 -8.79
N PRO A 17 -14.18 10.23 -8.05
CA PRO A 17 -14.67 9.61 -6.82
C PRO A 17 -15.06 10.66 -5.77
N ILE A 18 -16.02 10.32 -4.91
CA ILE A 18 -16.31 11.12 -3.71
C ILE A 18 -15.13 11.09 -2.74
N LYS A 19 -14.98 12.14 -1.92
CA LYS A 19 -13.83 12.36 -1.04
C LYS A 19 -14.05 11.97 0.42
N ASN A 20 -15.06 11.16 0.71
CA ASN A 20 -15.47 10.81 2.08
C ASN A 20 -15.37 9.32 2.36
N HIS A 21 -14.51 8.60 1.64
CA HIS A 21 -14.31 7.17 1.83
C HIS A 21 -12.84 6.81 1.65
N VAL A 22 -12.28 6.05 2.60
CA VAL A 22 -10.86 5.72 2.66
C VAL A 22 -10.34 5.11 1.34
N ASP A 23 -11.05 4.14 0.77
CA ASP A 23 -10.63 3.48 -0.48
C ASP A 23 -10.73 4.41 -1.69
N LEU A 24 -11.73 5.31 -1.72
CA LEU A 24 -11.93 6.24 -2.83
C LEU A 24 -10.97 7.44 -2.78
N ASN A 25 -10.59 7.86 -1.58
CA ASN A 25 -9.63 8.95 -1.41
C ASN A 25 -8.25 8.61 -2.00
N MET A 26 -7.89 7.34 -2.09
CA MET A 26 -6.65 6.89 -2.73
C MET A 26 -6.53 7.37 -4.19
N PHE A 27 -7.64 7.65 -4.86
CA PHE A 27 -7.64 8.25 -6.19
C PHE A 27 -6.80 9.53 -6.26
N GLY A 28 -6.75 10.32 -5.19
CA GLY A 28 -5.98 11.57 -5.11
C GLY A 28 -4.48 11.40 -5.43
N SER A 29 -3.93 10.21 -5.22
CA SER A 29 -2.53 9.90 -5.53
C SER A 29 -2.23 10.03 -7.02
N LEU A 30 -3.15 9.64 -7.91
CA LEU A 30 -2.94 9.68 -9.36
C LEU A 30 -2.79 11.12 -9.90
N PRO A 31 -3.71 12.07 -9.65
CA PRO A 31 -3.53 13.43 -10.10
C PRO A 31 -2.31 14.10 -9.45
N LEU A 32 -1.98 13.82 -8.19
CA LEU A 32 -0.77 14.35 -7.57
C LEU A 32 0.51 13.87 -8.27
N GLU A 33 0.58 12.60 -8.69
CA GLU A 33 1.69 12.09 -9.52
C GLU A 33 1.71 12.73 -10.92
N LEU A 34 0.56 12.95 -11.55
CA LEU A 34 0.49 13.66 -12.83
C LEU A 34 0.99 15.10 -12.68
N TYR A 35 0.61 15.80 -11.61
CA TYR A 35 1.17 17.12 -11.32
C TYR A 35 2.70 17.08 -11.14
N TRP A 36 3.21 16.09 -10.41
CA TRP A 36 4.65 15.95 -10.19
C TRP A 36 5.43 15.89 -11.50
N VAL A 37 4.90 15.16 -12.49
CA VAL A 37 5.55 14.97 -13.80
C VAL A 37 5.31 16.14 -14.74
N THR A 38 4.09 16.69 -14.80
CA THR A 38 3.66 17.65 -15.82
C THR A 38 3.75 19.11 -15.38
N LYS A 39 3.69 19.37 -14.06
CA LYS A 39 3.55 20.69 -13.44
C LYS A 39 2.26 21.44 -13.83
N ASP A 40 1.25 20.74 -14.34
CA ASP A 40 -0.07 21.30 -14.64
C ASP A 40 -0.89 21.38 -13.33
N GLU A 41 -1.14 22.61 -12.87
CA GLU A 41 -1.83 22.92 -11.60
C GLU A 41 -3.23 22.28 -11.51
N ARG A 42 -3.91 22.05 -12.63
CA ARG A 42 -5.24 21.40 -12.65
C ARG A 42 -5.22 20.04 -11.95
N TYR A 43 -4.12 19.26 -12.09
CA TYR A 43 -3.97 17.98 -11.43
C TYR A 43 -3.83 18.12 -9.91
N LYS A 44 -3.09 19.12 -9.45
CA LYS A 44 -2.93 19.41 -8.04
C LYS A 44 -4.25 19.86 -7.40
N GLU A 45 -4.99 20.74 -8.09
CA GLU A 45 -6.32 21.20 -7.65
C GLU A 45 -7.32 20.05 -7.49
N VAL A 46 -7.22 19.01 -8.32
CA VAL A 46 -8.04 17.80 -8.18
C VAL A 46 -7.53 16.90 -7.05
N GLY A 47 -6.21 16.74 -6.91
CA GLY A 47 -5.61 15.75 -6.02
C GLY A 47 -5.58 16.14 -4.54
N LEU A 48 -5.22 17.39 -4.21
CA LEU A 48 -5.06 17.84 -2.83
C LEU A 48 -6.33 17.69 -1.97
N PRO A 49 -7.54 18.00 -2.47
CA PRO A 49 -8.75 17.80 -1.68
C PRO A 49 -8.97 16.37 -1.19
N TYR A 50 -8.44 15.35 -1.88
CA TYR A 50 -8.49 13.96 -1.39
C TYR A 50 -7.59 13.72 -0.18
N ALA A 51 -6.46 14.43 -0.08
CA ALA A 51 -5.60 14.38 1.08
C ALA A 51 -6.18 15.19 2.26
N ASP A 52 -6.70 16.38 1.99
CA ASP A 52 -7.23 17.27 3.05
C ASP A 52 -8.46 16.68 3.71
N THR A 53 -9.42 16.15 2.94
CA THR A 53 -10.66 15.56 3.45
C THR A 53 -10.45 14.34 4.35
N GLN A 54 -9.29 13.68 4.31
CA GLN A 54 -8.96 12.62 5.28
C GLN A 54 -8.82 13.15 6.72
N TRP A 55 -8.65 14.45 6.92
CA TRP A 55 -8.58 15.13 8.23
C TRP A 55 -9.69 16.17 8.45
N GLU A 56 -10.59 16.35 7.50
CA GLU A 56 -11.77 17.20 7.60
C GLU A 56 -12.98 16.37 8.00
N VAL A 57 -13.27 16.34 9.31
CA VAL A 57 -14.32 15.48 9.87
C VAL A 57 -15.70 15.94 9.37
N PRO A 58 -16.49 15.08 8.69
CA PRO A 58 -17.84 15.42 8.28
C PRO A 58 -18.75 15.68 9.48
N GLU A 59 -19.79 16.50 9.28
CA GLU A 59 -20.77 16.79 10.35
C GLU A 59 -21.49 15.51 10.82
N ASP A 60 -21.81 14.62 9.89
CA ASP A 60 -22.47 13.33 10.09
C ASP A 60 -21.51 12.19 10.45
N ALA A 61 -20.23 12.48 10.73
CA ALA A 61 -19.26 11.47 11.13
C ALA A 61 -19.71 10.72 12.38
N LYS A 62 -19.48 9.40 12.38
CA LYS A 62 -19.81 8.51 13.49
C LYS A 62 -18.97 8.79 14.74
N PRO A 63 -19.42 8.38 15.93
CA PRO A 63 -18.67 8.59 17.17
C PRO A 63 -17.24 8.02 17.11
N GLU A 64 -17.06 6.82 16.55
CA GLU A 64 -15.74 6.19 16.38
C GLU A 64 -14.83 6.98 15.44
N GLU A 65 -15.37 7.56 14.36
CA GLU A 65 -14.63 8.39 13.40
C GLU A 65 -14.18 9.71 14.05
N LYS A 66 -15.06 10.34 14.82
CA LYS A 66 -14.74 11.54 15.62
C LYS A 66 -13.66 11.24 16.66
N ALA A 67 -13.74 10.08 17.33
CA ALA A 67 -12.74 9.67 18.33
C ALA A 67 -11.33 9.49 17.73
N TRP A 68 -11.19 9.02 16.48
CA TRP A 68 -9.91 9.00 15.80
C TRP A 68 -9.40 10.42 15.50
N ALA A 69 -10.25 11.27 14.97
CA ALA A 69 -9.90 12.66 14.68
C ALA A 69 -9.47 13.44 15.92
N GLU A 70 -10.15 13.28 17.06
CA GLU A 70 -9.77 13.88 18.36
C GLU A 70 -8.36 13.49 18.82
N LYS A 71 -7.91 12.27 18.48
CA LYS A 71 -6.54 11.81 18.70
C LYS A 71 -5.55 12.34 17.66
N GLY A 72 -6.04 13.06 16.64
CA GLY A 72 -5.25 13.65 15.55
C GLY A 72 -4.86 12.64 14.46
N TYR A 73 -5.61 11.54 14.32
CA TYR A 73 -5.56 10.60 13.20
C TYR A 73 -6.59 10.96 12.13
N SER A 74 -6.55 10.25 11.01
CA SER A 74 -7.61 10.35 10.02
C SER A 74 -8.94 9.88 10.62
N TRP A 75 -10.03 10.63 10.37
CA TRP A 75 -11.37 10.18 10.74
C TRP A 75 -11.79 8.92 9.98
N GLN A 76 -11.10 8.61 8.85
CA GLN A 76 -11.35 7.43 8.02
C GLN A 76 -10.68 6.15 8.55
N THR A 77 -9.93 6.21 9.65
CA THR A 77 -9.24 5.09 10.27
C THR A 77 -10.22 4.04 10.78
N ARG A 78 -10.09 2.79 10.34
CA ARG A 78 -10.90 1.64 10.76
C ARG A 78 -10.06 0.53 11.42
N LEU A 79 -8.73 0.68 11.45
CA LEU A 79 -7.77 -0.37 11.81
C LEU A 79 -7.90 -1.65 10.96
N TRP A 80 -8.31 -1.53 9.73
CA TRP A 80 -8.08 -2.56 8.73
C TRP A 80 -6.70 -2.34 8.12
N ILE A 81 -5.99 -3.42 7.90
CA ILE A 81 -4.60 -3.35 7.40
C ILE A 81 -4.46 -2.55 6.10
N ASP A 82 -5.47 -2.56 5.24
CA ASP A 82 -5.51 -1.84 3.96
C ASP A 82 -5.53 -0.32 4.14
N ASP A 83 -6.25 0.17 5.16
CA ASP A 83 -6.48 1.60 5.36
C ASP A 83 -5.18 2.37 5.55
N MET A 84 -4.18 1.75 6.18
CA MET A 84 -2.88 2.35 6.35
C MET A 84 -2.31 2.83 5.00
N TYR A 85 -2.33 1.97 3.97
CA TYR A 85 -1.84 2.36 2.64
C TYR A 85 -2.72 3.46 2.03
N MET A 86 -4.04 3.29 2.07
CA MET A 86 -5.00 4.22 1.47
C MET A 86 -4.93 5.62 2.08
N ILE A 87 -4.62 5.72 3.38
CA ILE A 87 -4.45 7.00 4.06
C ILE A 87 -3.05 7.57 3.79
N THR A 88 -2.01 6.80 4.06
CA THR A 88 -0.64 7.33 4.07
C THR A 88 -0.09 7.66 2.69
N ILE A 89 -0.51 6.95 1.64
CA ILE A 89 -0.01 7.19 0.28
C ILE A 89 -0.47 8.54 -0.26
N VAL A 90 -1.74 8.91 -0.05
CA VAL A 90 -2.28 10.20 -0.50
C VAL A 90 -1.58 11.35 0.22
N GLN A 91 -1.38 11.23 1.54
CA GLN A 91 -0.66 12.20 2.34
C GLN A 91 0.81 12.32 1.89
N THR A 92 1.47 11.20 1.60
CA THR A 92 2.87 11.18 1.10
C THR A 92 2.98 11.90 -0.25
N HIS A 93 2.04 11.66 -1.19
CA HIS A 93 2.03 12.35 -2.47
C HIS A 93 1.67 13.84 -2.34
N ALA A 94 0.78 14.20 -1.41
CA ALA A 94 0.49 15.60 -1.11
C ALA A 94 1.75 16.33 -0.57
N TYR A 95 2.51 15.69 0.32
CA TYR A 95 3.81 16.22 0.78
C TYR A 95 4.78 16.39 -0.40
N LYS A 96 4.93 15.38 -1.24
CA LYS A 96 5.82 15.39 -2.41
C LYS A 96 5.58 16.60 -3.32
N VAL A 97 4.33 17.01 -3.51
CA VAL A 97 3.98 18.09 -4.43
C VAL A 97 3.87 19.47 -3.78
N THR A 98 3.67 19.54 -2.46
CA THR A 98 3.50 20.80 -1.73
C THR A 98 4.69 21.17 -0.86
N ASN A 99 5.47 20.20 -0.41
CA ASN A 99 6.50 20.31 0.64
C ASN A 99 5.93 20.83 1.99
N ASP A 100 4.61 20.72 2.21
CA ASP A 100 3.97 21.07 3.47
C ASP A 100 4.08 19.89 4.44
N SER A 101 4.82 20.08 5.55
CA SER A 101 5.11 19.02 6.52
C SER A 101 3.87 18.39 7.15
N LYS A 102 2.74 19.11 7.19
CA LYS A 102 1.49 18.56 7.74
C LYS A 102 1.12 17.21 7.14
N TYR A 103 1.35 17.04 5.84
CA TYR A 103 0.98 15.81 5.15
C TYR A 103 1.90 14.64 5.52
N ILE A 104 3.21 14.86 5.55
CA ILE A 104 4.15 13.79 5.90
C ILE A 104 4.10 13.44 7.40
N ASP A 105 3.83 14.44 8.27
CA ASP A 105 3.62 14.24 9.70
C ASP A 105 2.37 13.38 9.97
N ARG A 106 1.28 13.63 9.22
CA ARG A 106 0.04 12.83 9.25
C ARG A 106 0.30 11.40 8.81
N ALA A 107 0.96 11.22 7.66
CA ALA A 107 1.30 9.89 7.13
C ALA A 107 2.17 9.10 8.11
N ALA A 108 3.20 9.71 8.69
CA ALA A 108 4.10 9.06 9.63
C ALA A 108 3.38 8.67 10.93
N LYS A 109 2.57 9.57 11.49
CA LYS A 109 1.78 9.32 12.69
C LYS A 109 0.80 8.16 12.51
N GLU A 110 0.08 8.15 11.39
CA GLU A 110 -0.85 7.07 11.03
C GLU A 110 -0.11 5.75 10.89
N MET A 111 1.01 5.72 10.16
CA MET A 111 1.83 4.52 9.98
C MET A 111 2.29 3.94 11.31
N VAL A 112 2.79 4.77 12.24
CA VAL A 112 3.25 4.30 13.56
C VAL A 112 2.11 3.66 14.34
N MET A 113 0.92 4.23 14.30
CA MET A 113 -0.24 3.67 14.98
C MET A 113 -0.59 2.28 14.42
N TYR A 114 -0.59 2.08 13.09
CA TYR A 114 -0.82 0.76 12.50
C TYR A 114 0.28 -0.25 12.84
N LEU A 115 1.54 0.19 12.93
CA LEU A 115 2.64 -0.63 13.40
C LEU A 115 2.42 -1.11 14.84
N ASP A 116 2.01 -0.20 15.73
CA ASP A 116 1.84 -0.51 17.15
C ASP A 116 0.61 -1.39 17.41
N GLU A 117 -0.46 -1.22 16.64
CA GLU A 117 -1.71 -1.98 16.82
C GLU A 117 -1.69 -3.35 16.14
N LEU A 118 -1.10 -3.47 14.94
CA LEU A 118 -1.27 -4.65 14.09
C LEU A 118 -0.01 -5.50 13.91
N GLN A 119 1.22 -4.93 14.01
CA GLN A 119 2.44 -5.71 13.82
C GLN A 119 2.62 -6.70 14.99
N ARG A 120 2.96 -7.93 14.66
CA ARG A 120 3.17 -9.00 15.64
C ARG A 120 4.68 -9.28 15.80
N PRO A 121 5.09 -10.01 16.88
CA PRO A 121 6.50 -10.32 17.12
C PRO A 121 7.22 -11.04 15.98
N ASN A 122 6.46 -11.76 15.14
CA ASN A 122 6.98 -12.38 13.93
C ASN A 122 7.15 -11.40 12.75
N GLY A 123 6.94 -10.10 12.96
CA GLY A 123 7.09 -9.04 11.94
C GLY A 123 5.93 -8.90 10.97
N LEU A 124 4.98 -9.83 10.94
CA LEU A 124 3.80 -9.77 10.10
C LEU A 124 2.65 -9.02 10.80
N PHE A 125 1.62 -8.68 10.03
CA PHE A 125 0.49 -7.89 10.51
C PHE A 125 -0.80 -8.69 10.47
N TYR A 126 -1.59 -8.59 11.54
CA TYR A 126 -2.96 -9.07 11.50
C TYR A 126 -3.81 -8.25 10.53
N HIS A 127 -4.85 -8.85 9.96
CA HIS A 127 -5.79 -8.15 9.07
C HIS A 127 -6.52 -7.00 9.81
N ALA A 128 -6.86 -7.22 11.06
CA ALA A 128 -7.40 -6.24 12.00
C ALA A 128 -7.14 -6.73 13.44
N PRO A 129 -7.34 -5.91 14.49
CA PRO A 129 -7.15 -6.34 15.88
C PRO A 129 -7.98 -7.57 16.26
N ASP A 130 -9.17 -7.71 15.69
CA ASP A 130 -10.12 -8.80 15.92
C ASP A 130 -10.05 -9.93 14.88
N VAL A 131 -9.09 -9.86 13.93
CA VAL A 131 -8.92 -10.83 12.84
C VAL A 131 -7.46 -11.26 12.74
N PRO A 132 -7.04 -12.29 13.53
CA PRO A 132 -5.64 -12.67 13.74
C PRO A 132 -5.09 -13.53 12.58
N PHE A 133 -5.31 -13.14 11.33
CA PHE A 133 -4.79 -13.81 10.14
C PHE A 133 -3.80 -12.92 9.40
N TYR A 134 -2.68 -13.49 8.97
CA TYR A 134 -1.64 -12.82 8.19
C TYR A 134 -1.96 -12.85 6.70
N TRP A 135 -3.00 -12.13 6.30
CA TRP A 135 -3.44 -12.07 4.92
C TRP A 135 -2.39 -11.44 4.00
N GLY A 136 -2.02 -12.15 2.92
CA GLY A 136 -0.92 -11.81 2.03
C GLY A 136 -1.04 -10.40 1.43
N ARG A 137 -2.16 -10.05 0.75
CA ARG A 137 -2.32 -8.71 0.19
C ARG A 137 -2.40 -7.62 1.24
N GLY A 138 -3.06 -7.85 2.38
CA GLY A 138 -3.07 -6.88 3.48
C GLY A 138 -1.65 -6.56 3.95
N ASN A 139 -0.85 -7.59 4.20
CA ASN A 139 0.59 -7.41 4.50
C ASN A 139 1.34 -6.75 3.33
N GLY A 140 0.94 -7.01 2.08
CA GLY A 140 1.49 -6.33 0.91
C GLY A 140 1.29 -4.81 0.96
N TRP A 141 0.10 -4.36 1.37
CA TRP A 141 -0.17 -2.94 1.57
C TRP A 141 0.75 -2.32 2.62
N MET A 142 0.99 -3.02 3.75
CA MET A 142 1.95 -2.55 4.77
C MET A 142 3.38 -2.45 4.22
N ALA A 143 3.86 -3.47 3.52
CA ALA A 143 5.20 -3.50 2.94
C ALA A 143 5.40 -2.37 1.92
N ALA A 144 4.48 -2.23 0.97
CA ALA A 144 4.53 -1.19 -0.06
C ALA A 144 4.37 0.21 0.54
N GLY A 145 3.43 0.38 1.49
CA GLY A 145 3.17 1.66 2.16
C GLY A 145 4.37 2.14 2.96
N MET A 146 5.01 1.28 3.75
CA MET A 146 6.23 1.63 4.48
C MET A 146 7.38 1.96 3.51
N ALA A 147 7.56 1.17 2.46
CA ALA A 147 8.61 1.41 1.47
C ALA A 147 8.42 2.77 0.78
N GLU A 148 7.21 3.10 0.36
CA GLU A 148 6.91 4.36 -0.31
C GLU A 148 7.02 5.55 0.65
N LEU A 149 6.46 5.46 1.85
CA LEU A 149 6.58 6.52 2.86
C LEU A 149 8.06 6.82 3.19
N LEU A 150 8.88 5.79 3.41
CA LEU A 150 10.29 5.95 3.75
C LEU A 150 11.13 6.62 2.65
N ARG A 151 10.71 6.57 1.39
CA ARG A 151 11.38 7.30 0.27
C ARG A 151 11.29 8.81 0.44
N TYR A 152 10.18 9.30 0.99
CA TYR A 152 9.89 10.73 1.11
C TYR A 152 9.98 11.27 2.54
N LEU A 153 9.87 10.41 3.55
CA LEU A 153 9.97 10.81 4.95
C LEU A 153 11.36 11.37 5.25
N PRO A 154 11.47 12.62 5.75
CA PRO A 154 12.77 13.22 6.05
C PRO A 154 13.64 12.32 6.95
N LYS A 155 14.96 12.30 6.71
CA LYS A 155 15.88 11.43 7.48
C LYS A 155 15.87 11.72 8.97
N ASN A 156 15.62 12.96 9.36
CA ASN A 156 15.55 13.42 10.75
C ASN A 156 14.13 13.44 11.32
N HIS A 157 13.12 12.93 10.61
CA HIS A 157 11.76 12.86 11.12
C HIS A 157 11.70 11.97 12.36
N LYS A 158 11.02 12.41 13.42
CA LYS A 158 10.96 11.74 14.74
C LYS A 158 10.45 10.29 14.65
N ASP A 159 9.50 10.00 13.78
CA ASP A 159 8.86 8.69 13.63
C ASP A 159 9.60 7.76 12.64
N ARG A 160 10.59 8.29 11.90
CA ARG A 160 11.35 7.48 10.93
C ARG A 160 12.03 6.25 11.53
N PRO A 161 12.67 6.31 12.72
CA PRO A 161 13.31 5.15 13.32
C PRO A 161 12.30 4.02 13.58
N ARG A 162 11.10 4.34 14.11
CA ARG A 162 10.04 3.34 14.39
C ARG A 162 9.50 2.70 13.10
N ILE A 163 9.29 3.51 12.06
CA ILE A 163 8.81 3.00 10.76
C ILE A 163 9.88 2.13 10.09
N MET A 164 11.14 2.53 10.15
CA MET A 164 12.26 1.75 9.61
C MET A 164 12.42 0.42 10.35
N GLU A 165 12.32 0.40 11.68
CA GLU A 165 12.33 -0.82 12.49
C GLU A 165 11.20 -1.79 12.07
N GLY A 166 9.97 -1.27 11.95
CA GLY A 166 8.82 -2.06 11.51
C GLY A 166 9.03 -2.65 10.11
N TYR A 167 9.54 -1.83 9.19
CA TYR A 167 9.87 -2.25 7.84
C TYR A 167 10.94 -3.36 7.83
N LEU A 168 12.06 -3.17 8.50
CA LEU A 168 13.17 -4.14 8.53
C LEU A 168 12.74 -5.48 9.16
N THR A 169 11.97 -5.42 10.25
CA THR A 169 11.41 -6.61 10.90
C THR A 169 10.49 -7.37 9.94
N MET A 170 9.63 -6.66 9.23
CA MET A 170 8.75 -7.27 8.23
C MET A 170 9.52 -7.88 7.06
N MET A 171 10.52 -7.17 6.52
CA MET A 171 11.32 -7.67 5.39
C MET A 171 12.06 -8.96 5.75
N LYS A 172 12.58 -9.07 6.98
CA LYS A 172 13.18 -10.30 7.47
C LYS A 172 12.19 -11.45 7.44
N SER A 173 11.00 -11.26 8.00
CA SER A 173 9.96 -12.29 8.03
C SER A 173 9.49 -12.68 6.63
N LEU A 174 9.25 -11.71 5.77
CA LEU A 174 8.85 -11.99 4.39
C LEU A 174 9.90 -12.83 3.65
N LYS A 175 11.19 -12.62 3.90
CA LYS A 175 12.24 -13.46 3.33
C LYS A 175 12.16 -14.90 3.84
N GLU A 176 11.85 -15.11 5.13
CA GLU A 176 11.69 -16.43 5.74
C GLU A 176 10.44 -17.16 5.22
N TYR A 177 9.35 -16.43 4.96
CA TYR A 177 8.07 -16.98 4.45
C TYR A 177 8.01 -17.06 2.91
N GLN A 178 9.07 -16.68 2.19
CA GLN A 178 9.12 -16.84 0.74
C GLN A 178 9.08 -18.32 0.36
N ASN A 179 8.04 -18.75 -0.36
CA ASN A 179 7.85 -20.15 -0.74
C ASN A 179 8.89 -20.65 -1.76
N PRO A 180 8.97 -21.97 -2.04
CA PRO A 180 9.94 -22.52 -3.00
C PRO A 180 9.84 -21.94 -4.40
N GLU A 181 8.66 -21.48 -4.85
CA GLU A 181 8.47 -20.83 -6.15
C GLU A 181 9.05 -19.40 -6.17
N GLY A 182 9.25 -18.80 -5.00
CA GLY A 182 9.74 -17.43 -4.85
C GLY A 182 8.66 -16.38 -4.58
N LEU A 183 7.43 -16.80 -4.34
CA LEU A 183 6.29 -15.94 -4.03
C LEU A 183 5.82 -16.16 -2.59
N TRP A 184 4.63 -15.67 -2.25
CA TRP A 184 4.03 -15.80 -0.93
C TRP A 184 2.59 -16.27 -1.04
N ASN A 185 2.15 -16.95 0.02
CA ASN A 185 0.82 -17.53 0.08
C ASN A 185 -0.24 -16.50 0.52
N GLN A 186 -1.50 -16.78 0.24
CA GLN A 186 -2.67 -15.99 0.65
C GLN A 186 -2.74 -15.78 2.17
N LEU A 187 -2.36 -16.80 2.97
CA LEU A 187 -2.02 -16.68 4.38
C LEU A 187 -0.52 -16.94 4.51
N LEU A 188 0.22 -15.93 4.99
CA LEU A 188 1.69 -15.93 4.90
C LEU A 188 2.35 -17.02 5.74
N ASP A 189 1.77 -17.33 6.89
CA ASP A 189 2.24 -18.32 7.87
C ASP A 189 1.70 -19.73 7.61
N ASP A 190 0.99 -19.95 6.51
CA ASP A 190 0.35 -21.22 6.19
C ASP A 190 0.91 -21.77 4.85
N PRO A 191 1.80 -22.78 4.89
CA PRO A 191 2.40 -23.36 3.71
C PRO A 191 1.42 -24.14 2.82
N GLU A 192 0.27 -24.54 3.35
CA GLU A 192 -0.77 -25.26 2.60
C GLU A 192 -1.71 -24.29 1.85
N CYS A 193 -1.65 -22.99 2.17
CA CYS A 193 -2.47 -22.01 1.48
C CYS A 193 -1.90 -21.71 0.09
N TRP A 194 -2.75 -21.36 -0.84
CA TRP A 194 -2.37 -21.12 -2.24
C TRP A 194 -1.53 -19.84 -2.43
N THR A 195 -0.67 -19.85 -3.46
CA THR A 195 0.19 -18.72 -3.83
C THR A 195 -0.61 -17.53 -4.35
N GLU A 196 -0.42 -16.35 -3.75
CA GLU A 196 -1.17 -15.12 -4.04
C GLU A 196 -0.26 -14.08 -4.69
N THR A 197 -0.65 -13.58 -5.86
CA THR A 197 0.25 -12.77 -6.69
C THR A 197 0.20 -11.28 -6.39
N SER A 198 -0.90 -10.73 -5.85
CA SER A 198 -0.98 -9.30 -5.57
C SER A 198 -0.10 -8.88 -4.39
N GLY A 199 -0.17 -9.58 -3.27
CA GLY A 199 0.73 -9.38 -2.13
C GLY A 199 2.17 -9.67 -2.51
N SER A 200 2.40 -10.75 -3.28
CA SER A 200 3.74 -11.09 -3.78
C SER A 200 4.37 -9.98 -4.60
N ALA A 201 3.61 -9.29 -5.46
CA ALA A 201 4.13 -8.14 -6.21
C ALA A 201 4.46 -6.95 -5.28
N MET A 202 3.64 -6.69 -4.26
CA MET A 202 3.89 -5.63 -3.28
C MET A 202 5.14 -5.91 -2.44
N PHE A 203 5.35 -7.16 -2.02
CA PHE A 203 6.57 -7.56 -1.29
C PHE A 203 7.81 -7.45 -2.17
N THR A 204 7.70 -7.87 -3.42
CA THR A 204 8.78 -7.73 -4.41
C THR A 204 9.16 -6.25 -4.59
N PHE A 205 8.18 -5.37 -4.74
CA PHE A 205 8.39 -3.92 -4.79
C PHE A 205 9.12 -3.40 -3.54
N ALA A 206 8.67 -3.81 -2.35
CA ALA A 206 9.29 -3.40 -1.10
C ALA A 206 10.75 -3.86 -1.00
N PHE A 207 11.07 -5.10 -1.40
CA PHE A 207 12.46 -5.59 -1.45
C PHE A 207 13.32 -4.80 -2.42
N ILE A 208 12.85 -4.57 -3.66
CA ILE A 208 13.58 -3.80 -4.67
C ILE A 208 13.87 -2.40 -4.15
N THR A 209 12.85 -1.73 -3.61
CA THR A 209 12.96 -0.38 -3.05
C THR A 209 13.95 -0.33 -1.89
N GLY A 210 13.89 -1.27 -0.97
CA GLY A 210 14.79 -1.34 0.18
C GLY A 210 16.25 -1.58 -0.20
N VAL A 211 16.50 -2.45 -1.16
CA VAL A 211 17.87 -2.70 -1.68
C VAL A 211 18.41 -1.46 -2.39
N LYS A 212 17.62 -0.82 -3.25
CA LYS A 212 18.06 0.37 -3.99
C LYS A 212 18.32 1.58 -3.10
N ASN A 213 17.59 1.71 -2.00
CA ASN A 213 17.81 2.80 -1.04
C ASN A 213 18.86 2.46 0.05
N GLY A 214 19.47 1.29 0.00
CA GLY A 214 20.48 0.86 0.98
C GLY A 214 19.91 0.57 2.37
N TRP A 215 18.61 0.32 2.50
CA TRP A 215 17.97 -0.07 3.76
C TRP A 215 18.11 -1.57 4.02
N LEU A 216 18.19 -2.37 2.96
CA LEU A 216 18.37 -3.81 2.99
C LEU A 216 19.72 -4.18 2.40
N ASP A 217 20.40 -5.16 3.00
CA ASP A 217 21.65 -5.70 2.46
C ASP A 217 21.41 -6.33 1.08
N ALA A 218 22.08 -5.79 0.06
CA ALA A 218 21.91 -6.24 -1.31
C ALA A 218 22.32 -7.70 -1.52
N LYS A 219 23.32 -8.21 -0.80
CA LYS A 219 23.76 -9.61 -0.93
C LYS A 219 22.71 -10.57 -0.40
N GLU A 220 21.97 -10.15 0.59
CA GLU A 220 20.95 -10.96 1.25
C GLU A 220 19.58 -10.85 0.57
N TYR A 221 19.15 -9.65 0.20
CA TYR A 221 17.76 -9.39 -0.26
C TYR A 221 17.61 -9.30 -1.78
N ALA A 222 18.66 -8.93 -2.54
CA ALA A 222 18.53 -8.86 -3.99
C ALA A 222 18.27 -10.23 -4.64
N PRO A 223 18.85 -11.37 -4.16
CA PRO A 223 18.48 -12.69 -4.67
C PRO A 223 17.02 -13.04 -4.43
N ALA A 224 16.46 -12.70 -3.24
CA ALA A 224 15.05 -12.94 -2.92
C ALA A 224 14.12 -12.09 -3.79
N ALA A 225 14.42 -10.80 -3.96
CA ALA A 225 13.70 -9.90 -4.86
C ALA A 225 13.72 -10.39 -6.31
N ARG A 226 14.90 -10.81 -6.80
CA ARG A 226 15.05 -11.38 -8.14
C ARG A 226 14.26 -12.67 -8.32
N LYS A 227 14.32 -13.58 -7.35
CA LYS A 227 13.55 -14.83 -7.38
C LYS A 227 12.06 -14.55 -7.49
N ALA A 228 11.54 -13.63 -6.66
CA ALA A 228 10.14 -13.22 -6.68
C ALA A 228 9.74 -12.59 -8.02
N TRP A 229 10.55 -11.67 -8.54
CA TRP A 229 10.29 -11.05 -9.83
C TRP A 229 10.22 -12.06 -10.98
N MET A 230 11.19 -12.98 -11.05
CA MET A 230 11.20 -14.02 -12.09
C MET A 230 9.99 -14.96 -11.97
N ALA A 231 9.57 -15.28 -10.75
CA ALA A 231 8.35 -16.05 -10.52
C ALA A 231 7.11 -15.28 -10.98
N LEU A 232 6.97 -14.00 -10.62
CA LEU A 232 5.85 -13.14 -11.03
C LEU A 232 5.73 -13.07 -12.57
N VAL A 233 6.84 -12.96 -13.30
CA VAL A 233 6.83 -12.94 -14.77
C VAL A 233 6.16 -14.20 -15.35
N ASN A 234 6.34 -15.36 -14.72
CA ASN A 234 5.70 -16.61 -15.15
C ASN A 234 4.17 -16.64 -14.90
N TYR A 235 3.64 -15.71 -14.09
CA TYR A 235 2.20 -15.55 -13.85
C TYR A 235 1.52 -14.62 -14.86
N LEU A 236 2.26 -14.04 -15.82
CA LEU A 236 1.66 -13.28 -16.92
C LEU A 236 1.04 -14.23 -17.95
N THR A 237 -0.13 -13.84 -18.46
CA THR A 237 -0.70 -14.41 -19.67
C THR A 237 -0.10 -13.79 -20.94
N GLU A 238 -0.38 -14.37 -22.10
CA GLU A 238 -0.01 -13.78 -23.40
C GLU A 238 -0.60 -12.36 -23.61
N LYS A 239 -1.67 -12.01 -22.90
CA LYS A 239 -2.29 -10.68 -22.90
C LYS A 239 -1.75 -9.74 -21.81
N ASN A 240 -0.61 -10.09 -21.19
CA ASN A 240 0.01 -9.33 -20.10
C ASN A 240 -0.91 -9.13 -18.88
N GLN A 241 -1.79 -10.08 -18.60
CA GLN A 241 -2.62 -10.08 -17.41
C GLN A 241 -2.01 -11.00 -16.35
N VAL A 242 -1.91 -10.53 -15.12
CA VAL A 242 -1.44 -11.33 -13.97
C VAL A 242 -2.51 -12.35 -13.60
N ARG A 243 -2.11 -13.59 -13.33
CA ARG A 243 -2.97 -14.68 -12.85
C ARG A 243 -2.92 -14.80 -11.33
N GLU A 244 -3.83 -15.60 -10.76
CA GLU A 244 -3.88 -16.00 -9.35
C GLU A 244 -3.98 -14.82 -8.38
N ILE A 245 -4.79 -13.82 -8.72
CA ILE A 245 -5.01 -12.63 -7.92
C ILE A 245 -6.21 -12.86 -7.00
N CYS A 246 -6.04 -12.71 -5.70
CA CYS A 246 -7.13 -12.69 -4.74
C CYS A 246 -8.09 -11.53 -5.04
N VAL A 247 -9.39 -11.80 -5.17
CA VAL A 247 -10.40 -10.75 -5.30
C VAL A 247 -10.49 -9.87 -4.05
N GLY A 248 -11.26 -8.78 -4.11
CA GLY A 248 -11.55 -7.92 -2.96
C GLY A 248 -11.96 -8.75 -1.73
N THR A 249 -11.38 -8.47 -0.57
CA THR A 249 -11.48 -9.30 0.64
C THR A 249 -11.83 -8.43 1.83
N ASN A 250 -12.97 -8.71 2.47
CA ASN A 250 -13.34 -8.07 3.73
C ASN A 250 -12.64 -8.76 4.91
N LYS A 251 -12.58 -8.07 6.05
CA LYS A 251 -12.11 -8.71 7.30
C LYS A 251 -13.15 -9.73 7.77
N LYS A 252 -12.70 -10.94 8.07
CA LYS A 252 -13.53 -11.99 8.65
C LYS A 252 -12.68 -12.88 9.55
N ASN A 253 -13.13 -13.07 10.79
CA ASN A 253 -12.43 -13.96 11.72
C ASN A 253 -12.81 -15.42 11.45
N ASP A 254 -12.40 -15.91 10.27
CA ASP A 254 -12.66 -17.26 9.77
C ASP A 254 -11.53 -17.63 8.79
N LYS A 255 -10.69 -18.58 9.16
CA LYS A 255 -9.55 -19.03 8.35
C LYS A 255 -9.99 -19.58 6.99
N GLN A 256 -11.06 -20.35 6.96
CA GLN A 256 -11.60 -20.96 5.72
C GLN A 256 -12.01 -19.89 4.72
N TYR A 257 -12.55 -18.76 5.18
CA TYR A 257 -12.88 -17.64 4.31
C TYR A 257 -11.68 -17.17 3.45
N TYR A 258 -10.45 -17.15 4.00
CA TYR A 258 -9.26 -16.77 3.23
C TYR A 258 -8.83 -17.84 2.24
N TYR A 259 -8.98 -19.11 2.58
CA TYR A 259 -8.74 -20.23 1.67
C TYR A 259 -9.69 -20.22 0.46
N ASP A 260 -10.94 -19.92 0.69
CA ASP A 260 -12.02 -19.96 -0.31
C ASP A 260 -12.12 -18.68 -1.15
N ARG A 261 -11.21 -17.70 -0.93
CA ARG A 261 -11.27 -16.49 -1.76
C ARG A 261 -11.09 -16.82 -3.22
N PRO A 262 -12.00 -16.34 -4.11
CA PRO A 262 -11.84 -16.51 -5.53
C PRO A 262 -10.57 -15.87 -6.05
N ARG A 263 -9.98 -16.48 -7.05
CA ARG A 263 -8.77 -16.00 -7.75
C ARG A 263 -9.17 -15.53 -9.14
N ARG A 264 -8.66 -14.37 -9.56
CA ARG A 264 -8.96 -13.79 -10.87
C ARG A 264 -7.69 -13.51 -11.66
N THR A 265 -7.80 -13.59 -12.98
CA THR A 265 -6.77 -13.11 -13.91
C THR A 265 -7.10 -11.68 -14.31
N GLY A 266 -6.10 -10.80 -14.31
CA GLY A 266 -6.24 -9.41 -14.73
C GLY A 266 -6.91 -8.46 -13.72
N ASP A 267 -7.10 -8.90 -12.48
CA ASP A 267 -7.62 -8.04 -11.41
C ASP A 267 -6.62 -6.91 -11.09
N PHE A 268 -7.11 -5.71 -10.86
CA PHE A 268 -6.27 -4.52 -10.66
C PHE A 268 -5.41 -4.56 -9.39
N HIS A 269 -5.78 -5.39 -8.39
CA HIS A 269 -4.99 -5.54 -7.16
C HIS A 269 -3.55 -6.05 -7.40
N ALA A 270 -3.29 -6.75 -8.51
CA ALA A 270 -1.92 -7.14 -8.88
C ALA A 270 -1.38 -6.37 -10.07
N GLN A 271 -2.21 -5.92 -11.02
CA GLN A 271 -1.75 -5.19 -12.20
C GLN A 271 -0.98 -3.91 -11.82
N GLY A 272 -1.48 -3.14 -10.84
CA GLY A 272 -0.80 -1.96 -10.30
C GLY A 272 0.54 -2.29 -9.64
N PRO A 273 0.56 -3.14 -8.60
CA PRO A 273 1.79 -3.56 -7.92
C PRO A 273 2.85 -4.17 -8.84
N TYR A 274 2.42 -4.89 -9.87
CA TYR A 274 3.33 -5.41 -10.90
C TYR A 274 4.06 -4.27 -11.62
N LEU A 275 3.32 -3.22 -12.02
CA LEU A 275 3.90 -2.03 -12.65
C LEU A 275 4.82 -1.28 -11.68
N TRP A 276 4.54 -1.26 -10.38
CA TRP A 276 5.46 -0.67 -9.39
C TRP A 276 6.81 -1.40 -9.38
N CYS A 277 6.81 -2.73 -9.47
CA CYS A 277 8.06 -3.50 -9.59
C CYS A 277 8.83 -3.10 -10.86
N VAL A 278 8.14 -2.99 -12.02
CA VAL A 278 8.77 -2.58 -13.28
C VAL A 278 9.42 -1.21 -13.14
N VAL A 279 8.67 -0.22 -12.63
CA VAL A 279 9.19 1.14 -12.42
C VAL A 279 10.36 1.14 -11.45
N ALA A 280 10.23 0.47 -10.31
CA ALA A 280 11.30 0.37 -9.32
C ALA A 280 12.58 -0.29 -9.89
N LEU A 281 12.46 -1.26 -10.79
CA LEU A 281 13.61 -1.87 -11.47
C LEU A 281 14.26 -0.92 -12.48
N MET A 282 13.47 -0.05 -13.13
CA MET A 282 13.96 0.90 -14.15
C MET A 282 14.56 2.17 -13.54
N GLU A 283 14.16 2.59 -12.34
CA GLU A 283 14.78 3.70 -11.62
C GLU A 283 16.28 3.41 -11.41
N LYS A 284 17.13 4.44 -11.61
CA LYS A 284 18.58 4.35 -11.45
C LYS A 284 19.00 4.50 -10.00
#